data_7b628bde4c926a129e3a86f60490a97a
#
_entry.id   7b628bde4c926a129e3a86f60490a97a
#
_cell.length_a   1.000
_cell.length_b   1.000
_cell.length_c   1.000
_cell.angle_alpha   90.00
_cell.angle_beta   90.00
_cell.angle_gamma   90.00
#
_symmetry.space_group_name_H-M   'P 1'
#
loop_
_entity.id
_entity.type
_entity.pdbx_description
1 polymer ?
#
loop_
_entity_poly.entity_id
_entity_poly.type
_entity_poly.pdbx_seq_one_letter_code
_entity_poly.pdbx_strand_id
1 'polypeptide(L)'
;MTPADIAHLFSLTNEYRSIKYDLRNVQILLERLGNPHHSFHSVLIAGTNGKGSVVAMLSAMMPEAGVYTSPHLQRLNERFRIGSTEISDHDLAGVYAEVAAAAADPSRYLYPPTYFEMTTAMAFTYFRNRVKFAILEVGMGGRLDATNVVHQDVSVITSIGLDHQAFLGDTLELIAAEKAGIIKSTEPVVVGPDAEYDIVRQHAGERLYATKNLHREARSLGGGHFELDVTTPIRQYRNLKPSLAGRHQLDNVVVAIRAAECLKLSREQIVQGVNNAVWPGRLETIPGHPSFLLDGAHNDMAMQALCAALGEFYPQGVRLIFGCMADKDYKGMLKELGPYVRDAVFTKVPGSRSKDPVELQALWPGSRVAATPGDAIEIVRPECHPDETVLICGSLYLVGAARAVLR
;
A
#
# COMPACT_ATOMS: atom_id res chain seq x y z
N MET A 1 2.39 -10.19 22.16
CA MET A 1 2.02 -11.47 21.52
C MET A 1 3.11 -12.48 21.75
N THR A 2 2.76 -13.69 22.15
CA THR A 2 3.72 -14.80 22.24
C THR A 2 4.07 -15.31 20.83
N PRO A 3 5.19 -16.07 20.66
CA PRO A 3 5.47 -16.76 19.40
C PRO A 3 4.30 -17.66 18.95
N ALA A 4 3.55 -18.26 19.88
CA ALA A 4 2.38 -19.08 19.59
C ALA A 4 1.22 -18.25 19.02
N ASP A 5 0.97 -17.05 19.57
CA ASP A 5 -0.06 -16.14 19.07
C ASP A 5 0.24 -15.67 17.65
N ILE A 6 1.52 -15.33 17.40
CA ILE A 6 2.01 -14.97 16.07
C ILE A 6 1.84 -16.14 15.11
N ALA A 7 2.25 -17.35 15.52
CA ALA A 7 2.10 -18.56 14.72
C ALA A 7 0.63 -18.88 14.42
N HIS A 8 -0.28 -18.73 15.41
CA HIS A 8 -1.71 -18.89 15.19
C HIS A 8 -2.24 -17.87 14.18
N LEU A 9 -1.95 -16.58 14.36
CA LEU A 9 -2.40 -15.55 13.44
C LEU A 9 -1.88 -15.81 12.02
N PHE A 10 -0.60 -16.19 11.90
CA PHE A 10 -0.03 -16.54 10.60
C PHE A 10 -0.52 -17.89 10.03
N SER A 11 -0.98 -18.83 10.86
CA SER A 11 -1.62 -20.06 10.36
C SER A 11 -2.93 -19.78 9.61
N LEU A 12 -3.58 -18.65 9.89
CA LEU A 12 -4.74 -18.16 9.17
C LEU A 12 -4.37 -17.53 7.81
N THR A 13 -3.07 -17.32 7.54
CA THR A 13 -2.55 -16.67 6.31
C THR A 13 -2.55 -17.57 5.06
N ASN A 14 -3.18 -18.73 5.08
CA ASN A 14 -3.58 -19.36 3.83
C ASN A 14 -4.61 -18.49 3.07
N GLU A 15 -4.36 -17.15 3.14
CA GLU A 15 -5.23 -16.07 2.72
C GLU A 15 -5.81 -16.27 1.33
N TYR A 16 -4.98 -16.70 0.37
CA TYR A 16 -5.43 -16.90 -1.01
C TYR A 16 -6.34 -18.13 -1.21
N ARG A 17 -6.32 -19.10 -0.31
CA ARG A 17 -7.24 -20.25 -0.32
C ARG A 17 -8.48 -20.03 0.53
N SER A 18 -8.42 -19.07 1.45
CA SER A 18 -9.48 -18.77 2.42
C SER A 18 -10.18 -17.42 2.19
N ILE A 19 -9.91 -16.73 1.07
CA ILE A 19 -10.67 -15.52 0.72
C ILE A 19 -12.13 -15.92 0.59
N LYS A 20 -12.95 -15.40 1.48
CA LYS A 20 -14.38 -15.56 1.48
C LYS A 20 -14.98 -14.20 1.17
N TYR A 21 -15.76 -14.15 0.11
CA TYR A 21 -16.43 -12.93 -0.34
C TYR A 21 -17.74 -12.72 0.43
N ASP A 22 -17.63 -12.47 1.74
CA ASP A 22 -18.78 -12.26 2.60
C ASP A 22 -18.41 -11.40 3.82
N LEU A 23 -19.11 -10.29 4.01
CA LEU A 23 -18.90 -9.41 5.17
C LEU A 23 -19.53 -9.93 6.46
N ARG A 24 -20.42 -10.94 6.40
CA ARG A 24 -21.14 -11.44 7.60
C ARG A 24 -20.18 -11.91 8.69
N ASN A 25 -19.09 -12.57 8.33
CA ASN A 25 -18.13 -13.07 9.31
C ASN A 25 -17.46 -11.95 10.11
N VAL A 26 -16.93 -10.94 9.42
CA VAL A 26 -16.32 -9.79 10.11
C VAL A 26 -17.36 -9.01 10.90
N GLN A 27 -18.62 -8.90 10.42
CA GLN A 27 -19.73 -8.26 11.14
C GLN A 27 -20.03 -9.00 12.45
N ILE A 28 -20.15 -10.34 12.41
CA ILE A 28 -20.33 -11.17 13.62
C ILE A 28 -19.16 -10.94 14.59
N LEU A 29 -17.92 -10.94 14.11
CA LEU A 29 -16.74 -10.71 14.95
C LEU A 29 -16.79 -9.34 15.62
N LEU A 30 -17.14 -8.30 14.87
CA LEU A 30 -17.23 -6.93 15.38
C LEU A 30 -18.40 -6.75 16.35
N GLU A 31 -19.55 -7.39 16.12
CA GLU A 31 -20.67 -7.40 17.05
C GLU A 31 -20.25 -7.99 18.40
N ARG A 32 -19.52 -9.11 18.41
CA ARG A 32 -19.00 -9.74 19.63
C ARG A 32 -17.98 -8.88 20.37
N LEU A 33 -17.32 -7.96 19.67
CA LEU A 33 -16.40 -6.96 20.22
C LEU A 33 -17.10 -5.65 20.62
N GLY A 34 -18.44 -5.59 20.52
CA GLY A 34 -19.22 -4.40 20.84
C GLY A 34 -19.18 -3.31 19.75
N ASN A 35 -19.02 -3.71 18.49
CA ASN A 35 -18.99 -2.83 17.30
C ASN A 35 -17.98 -1.67 17.41
N PRO A 36 -16.69 -1.95 17.62
CA PRO A 36 -15.68 -0.93 17.85
C PRO A 36 -15.58 0.09 16.70
N HIS A 37 -15.92 -0.31 15.46
CA HIS A 37 -15.91 0.53 14.27
C HIS A 37 -16.98 1.64 14.26
N HIS A 38 -17.93 1.65 15.19
CA HIS A 38 -18.89 2.73 15.36
C HIS A 38 -18.38 3.87 16.25
N SER A 39 -17.19 3.74 16.86
CA SER A 39 -16.66 4.70 17.82
C SER A 39 -15.84 5.83 17.20
N PHE A 40 -15.60 5.81 15.89
CA PHE A 40 -14.79 6.78 15.18
C PHE A 40 -15.34 7.07 13.78
N HIS A 41 -15.05 8.24 13.26
CA HIS A 41 -15.22 8.62 11.85
C HIS A 41 -14.10 8.02 10.98
N SER A 42 -14.29 7.92 9.66
CA SER A 42 -13.25 7.33 8.83
C SER A 42 -13.20 7.84 7.40
N VAL A 43 -12.05 7.66 6.76
CA VAL A 43 -11.88 7.65 5.31
C VAL A 43 -11.48 6.24 4.88
N LEU A 44 -12.13 5.72 3.84
CA LEU A 44 -11.84 4.40 3.29
C LEU A 44 -11.19 4.54 1.91
N ILE A 45 -10.01 3.93 1.74
CA ILE A 45 -9.15 4.13 0.58
C ILE A 45 -8.95 2.80 -0.15
N ALA A 46 -9.56 2.69 -1.33
CA ALA A 46 -9.37 1.59 -2.28
C ALA A 46 -8.49 2.03 -3.46
N GLY A 47 -8.08 1.07 -4.26
CA GLY A 47 -7.31 1.28 -5.48
C GLY A 47 -6.41 0.09 -5.79
N THR A 48 -5.88 0.02 -7.00
CA THR A 48 -4.85 -0.95 -7.36
C THR A 48 -3.52 -0.48 -6.77
N ASN A 49 -3.04 0.68 -7.17
CA ASN A 49 -1.83 1.31 -6.66
C ASN A 49 -2.15 2.65 -5.98
N GLY A 50 -1.20 3.22 -5.22
CA GLY A 50 -1.32 4.54 -4.60
C GLY A 50 -2.04 4.58 -3.25
N LYS A 51 -2.76 3.54 -2.83
CA LYS A 51 -3.48 3.50 -1.54
C LYS A 51 -2.62 3.94 -0.37
N GLY A 52 -1.52 3.22 -0.12
CA GLY A 52 -0.62 3.51 1.00
C GLY A 52 0.03 4.89 0.93
N SER A 53 0.30 5.42 -0.28
CA SER A 53 0.82 6.78 -0.46
C SER A 53 -0.21 7.84 -0.04
N VAL A 54 -1.48 7.66 -0.43
CA VAL A 54 -2.58 8.55 -0.01
C VAL A 54 -2.82 8.42 1.50
N VAL A 55 -2.81 7.20 2.05
CA VAL A 55 -2.88 6.96 3.50
C VAL A 55 -1.75 7.69 4.24
N ALA A 56 -0.51 7.60 3.75
CA ALA A 56 0.64 8.24 4.39
C ALA A 56 0.50 9.77 4.41
N MET A 57 0.06 10.38 3.31
CA MET A 57 -0.18 11.83 3.23
C MET A 57 -1.32 12.25 4.17
N LEU A 58 -2.45 11.55 4.16
CA LEU A 58 -3.58 11.85 5.07
C LEU A 58 -3.19 11.64 6.53
N SER A 59 -2.41 10.61 6.85
CA SER A 59 -1.88 10.38 8.19
C SER A 59 -0.98 11.54 8.66
N ALA A 60 -0.14 12.07 7.77
CA ALA A 60 0.69 13.23 8.09
C ALA A 60 -0.12 14.54 8.22
N MET A 61 -1.28 14.64 7.55
CA MET A 61 -2.24 15.75 7.72
C MET A 61 -3.04 15.65 9.04
N MET A 62 -3.20 14.44 9.59
CA MET A 62 -4.05 14.11 10.73
C MET A 62 -3.28 13.27 11.76
N PRO A 63 -2.33 13.85 12.49
CA PRO A 63 -1.39 13.09 13.35
C PRO A 63 -2.04 12.34 14.52
N GLU A 64 -3.30 12.63 14.84
CA GLU A 64 -4.08 11.94 15.88
C GLU A 64 -5.01 10.85 15.32
N ALA A 65 -5.03 10.64 14.00
CA ALA A 65 -5.89 9.64 13.39
C ALA A 65 -5.34 8.23 13.60
N GLY A 66 -6.24 7.26 13.78
CA GLY A 66 -5.93 5.85 13.64
C GLY A 66 -5.60 5.54 12.18
N VAL A 67 -4.62 4.68 11.94
CA VAL A 67 -4.15 4.33 10.58
C VAL A 67 -4.05 2.81 10.47
N TYR A 68 -4.82 2.24 9.56
CA TYR A 68 -4.75 0.81 9.24
C TYR A 68 -4.30 0.61 7.81
N THR A 69 -3.20 -0.12 7.63
CA THR A 69 -2.57 -0.37 6.32
C THR A 69 -2.22 -1.84 6.11
N SER A 70 -2.12 -2.26 4.85
CA SER A 70 -1.72 -3.61 4.48
C SER A 70 -1.07 -3.68 3.10
N PRO A 71 -0.09 -4.61 2.90
CA PRO A 71 0.59 -5.38 3.93
C PRO A 71 1.60 -4.53 4.72
N HIS A 72 2.20 -5.08 5.78
CA HIS A 72 3.37 -4.49 6.42
C HIS A 72 4.66 -4.82 5.65
N LEU A 73 5.72 -4.06 5.88
CA LEU A 73 7.05 -4.33 5.30
C LEU A 73 7.84 -5.33 6.15
N GLN A 74 7.96 -5.09 7.45
CA GLN A 74 8.81 -5.84 8.38
C GLN A 74 8.04 -6.44 9.56
N ARG A 75 7.18 -5.64 10.21
CA ARG A 75 6.51 -5.99 11.46
C ARG A 75 5.00 -5.81 11.37
N LEU A 76 4.28 -6.71 11.98
CA LEU A 76 2.80 -6.63 12.06
C LEU A 76 2.32 -5.29 12.66
N ASN A 77 3.08 -4.72 13.59
CA ASN A 77 2.79 -3.44 14.25
C ASN A 77 2.58 -2.28 13.27
N GLU A 78 3.30 -2.27 12.15
CA GLU A 78 3.19 -1.24 11.10
C GLU A 78 1.76 -1.08 10.56
N ARG A 79 0.94 -2.15 10.65
CA ARG A 79 -0.45 -2.11 10.20
C ARG A 79 -1.35 -1.26 11.08
N PHE A 80 -0.96 -1.03 12.34
CA PHE A 80 -1.77 -0.40 13.38
C PHE A 80 -1.05 0.80 13.97
N ARG A 81 -1.42 2.01 13.56
CA ARG A 81 -0.75 3.22 14.02
C ARG A 81 -1.76 4.24 14.54
N ILE A 82 -1.29 5.16 15.37
CA ILE A 82 -1.96 6.43 15.64
C ILE A 82 -0.98 7.51 15.16
N GLY A 83 -1.37 8.23 14.12
CA GLY A 83 -0.44 9.08 13.38
C GLY A 83 0.76 8.30 12.84
N SER A 84 1.96 8.70 13.24
CA SER A 84 3.22 8.03 12.89
C SER A 84 3.64 6.93 13.88
N THR A 85 2.97 6.78 15.02
CA THR A 85 3.37 5.85 16.10
C THR A 85 2.71 4.50 15.90
N GLU A 86 3.53 3.45 15.75
CA GLU A 86 3.06 2.06 15.70
C GLU A 86 2.50 1.61 17.05
N ILE A 87 1.54 0.68 17.01
CA ILE A 87 1.05 -0.02 18.19
C ILE A 87 2.21 -0.68 18.95
N SER A 88 2.24 -0.55 20.28
CA SER A 88 3.25 -1.24 21.11
C SER A 88 3.03 -2.76 21.07
N ASP A 89 4.08 -3.55 21.31
CA ASP A 89 3.98 -5.00 21.41
C ASP A 89 3.01 -5.43 22.53
N HIS A 90 2.95 -4.65 23.61
CA HIS A 90 2.03 -4.85 24.72
C HIS A 90 0.57 -4.64 24.30
N ASP A 91 0.25 -3.51 23.65
CA ASP A 91 -1.11 -3.22 23.17
C ASP A 91 -1.53 -4.20 22.08
N LEU A 92 -0.62 -4.56 21.16
CA LEU A 92 -0.86 -5.55 20.12
C LEU A 92 -1.25 -6.91 20.72
N ALA A 93 -0.55 -7.34 21.79
CA ALA A 93 -0.88 -8.57 22.51
C ALA A 93 -2.27 -8.50 23.17
N GLY A 94 -2.59 -7.38 23.81
CA GLY A 94 -3.90 -7.18 24.45
C GLY A 94 -5.03 -7.18 23.45
N VAL A 95 -4.89 -6.44 22.36
CA VAL A 95 -5.89 -6.38 21.27
C VAL A 95 -6.06 -7.75 20.60
N TYR A 96 -4.97 -8.47 20.34
CA TYR A 96 -5.05 -9.82 19.80
C TYR A 96 -5.80 -10.76 20.74
N ALA A 97 -5.51 -10.75 22.04
CA ALA A 97 -6.18 -11.60 23.00
C ALA A 97 -7.69 -11.34 23.06
N GLU A 98 -8.12 -10.07 23.01
CA GLU A 98 -9.53 -9.69 22.97
C GLU A 98 -10.23 -10.22 21.71
N VAL A 99 -9.61 -10.03 20.53
CA VAL A 99 -10.15 -10.47 19.24
C VAL A 99 -10.16 -12.00 19.14
N ALA A 100 -9.10 -12.67 19.58
CA ALA A 100 -9.01 -14.13 19.59
C ALA A 100 -10.07 -14.76 20.50
N ALA A 101 -10.34 -14.17 21.67
CA ALA A 101 -11.41 -14.61 22.55
C ALA A 101 -12.81 -14.46 21.91
N ALA A 102 -13.05 -13.36 21.18
CA ALA A 102 -14.27 -13.18 20.41
C ALA A 102 -14.41 -14.20 19.27
N ALA A 103 -13.30 -14.60 18.63
CA ALA A 103 -13.26 -15.57 17.55
C ALA A 103 -13.28 -17.04 18.00
N ALA A 104 -13.13 -17.35 19.29
CA ALA A 104 -12.85 -18.69 19.81
C ALA A 104 -13.98 -19.72 19.62
N ASP A 105 -15.23 -19.29 19.41
CA ASP A 105 -16.36 -20.19 19.15
C ASP A 105 -16.65 -20.30 17.64
N PRO A 106 -16.13 -21.31 16.93
CA PRO A 106 -16.28 -21.43 15.48
C PRO A 106 -17.74 -21.68 15.04
N SER A 107 -18.61 -22.14 15.94
CA SER A 107 -20.02 -22.40 15.62
C SER A 107 -20.81 -21.10 15.32
N ARG A 108 -20.27 -19.96 15.71
CA ARG A 108 -20.87 -18.64 15.48
C ARG A 108 -20.60 -18.06 14.11
N TYR A 109 -19.64 -18.62 13.38
CA TYR A 109 -19.15 -18.10 12.10
C TYR A 109 -19.52 -19.04 10.96
N LEU A 110 -19.64 -18.48 9.75
CA LEU A 110 -19.85 -19.29 8.54
C LEU A 110 -18.62 -20.13 8.21
N TYR A 111 -17.45 -19.64 8.58
CA TYR A 111 -16.12 -20.25 8.48
C TYR A 111 -15.21 -19.58 9.54
N PRO A 112 -14.11 -20.20 9.94
CA PRO A 112 -13.17 -19.54 10.86
C PRO A 112 -12.74 -18.17 10.33
N PRO A 113 -12.71 -17.11 11.16
CA PRO A 113 -12.31 -15.78 10.73
C PRO A 113 -10.93 -15.82 10.06
N THR A 114 -10.82 -15.17 8.92
CA THR A 114 -9.59 -15.09 8.14
C THR A 114 -8.57 -14.17 8.81
N TYR A 115 -7.30 -14.28 8.40
CA TYR A 115 -6.25 -13.38 8.87
C TYR A 115 -6.63 -11.89 8.70
N PHE A 116 -7.18 -11.52 7.53
CA PHE A 116 -7.53 -10.13 7.26
C PHE A 116 -8.73 -9.66 8.08
N GLU A 117 -9.74 -10.50 8.29
CA GLU A 117 -10.85 -10.21 9.20
C GLU A 117 -10.37 -10.02 10.64
N MET A 118 -9.46 -10.89 11.12
CA MET A 118 -8.85 -10.76 12.44
C MET A 118 -8.05 -9.45 12.58
N THR A 119 -7.16 -9.15 11.63
CA THR A 119 -6.36 -7.92 11.69
C THR A 119 -7.19 -6.66 11.53
N THR A 120 -8.28 -6.68 10.74
CA THR A 120 -9.23 -5.57 10.65
C THR A 120 -9.96 -5.35 11.98
N ALA A 121 -10.45 -6.42 12.62
CA ALA A 121 -11.07 -6.34 13.93
C ALA A 121 -10.08 -5.84 15.00
N MET A 122 -8.82 -6.27 14.94
CA MET A 122 -7.75 -5.77 15.81
C MET A 122 -7.53 -4.26 15.63
N ALA A 123 -7.51 -3.75 14.38
CA ALA A 123 -7.38 -2.32 14.11
C ALA A 123 -8.54 -1.53 14.75
N PHE A 124 -9.76 -1.95 14.53
CA PHE A 124 -10.93 -1.25 15.05
C PHE A 124 -11.01 -1.31 16.58
N THR A 125 -10.65 -2.44 17.18
CA THR A 125 -10.54 -2.59 18.64
C THR A 125 -9.44 -1.70 19.21
N TYR A 126 -8.30 -1.59 18.53
CA TYR A 126 -7.22 -0.69 18.94
C TYR A 126 -7.63 0.79 18.88
N PHE A 127 -8.40 1.18 17.86
CA PHE A 127 -8.84 2.57 17.65
C PHE A 127 -9.99 2.96 18.60
N ARG A 128 -10.79 1.99 19.06
CA ARG A 128 -11.91 2.23 19.96
C ARG A 128 -11.51 3.08 21.16
N ASN A 129 -12.18 4.22 21.33
CA ASN A 129 -11.94 5.19 22.40
C ASN A 129 -10.54 5.84 22.43
N ARG A 130 -9.68 5.56 21.45
CA ARG A 130 -8.34 6.16 21.35
C ARG A 130 -8.29 7.27 20.28
N VAL A 131 -9.08 7.14 19.23
CA VAL A 131 -9.10 8.11 18.13
C VAL A 131 -10.51 8.54 17.82
N LYS A 132 -10.66 9.75 17.27
CA LYS A 132 -11.94 10.25 16.74
C LYS A 132 -12.09 9.98 15.26
N PHE A 133 -11.00 9.74 14.56
CA PHE A 133 -10.96 9.53 13.11
C PHE A 133 -9.97 8.41 12.76
N ALA A 134 -10.30 7.63 11.73
CA ALA A 134 -9.44 6.56 11.22
C ALA A 134 -9.24 6.67 9.70
N ILE A 135 -8.04 6.39 9.24
CA ILE A 135 -7.63 6.31 7.83
C ILE A 135 -7.43 4.82 7.54
N LEU A 136 -8.30 4.27 6.68
CA LEU A 136 -8.39 2.83 6.47
C LEU A 136 -8.01 2.47 5.04
N GLU A 137 -6.97 1.64 4.87
CA GLU A 137 -6.61 1.05 3.59
C GLU A 137 -7.39 -0.23 3.35
N VAL A 138 -8.06 -0.33 2.21
CA VAL A 138 -8.67 -1.57 1.72
C VAL A 138 -7.57 -2.58 1.38
N GLY A 139 -7.69 -3.80 1.88
CA GLY A 139 -6.72 -4.86 1.61
C GLY A 139 -6.76 -5.31 0.16
N MET A 140 -7.94 -5.68 -0.34
CA MET A 140 -8.14 -6.14 -1.71
C MET A 140 -9.56 -5.87 -2.21
N GLY A 141 -9.69 -5.46 -3.49
CA GLY A 141 -10.99 -5.16 -4.10
C GLY A 141 -11.62 -3.92 -3.49
N GLY A 142 -12.65 -4.11 -2.71
CA GLY A 142 -13.40 -3.07 -1.99
C GLY A 142 -14.74 -3.55 -1.45
N ARG A 143 -15.64 -3.99 -2.32
CA ARG A 143 -17.04 -4.33 -2.00
C ARG A 143 -17.17 -5.30 -0.83
N LEU A 144 -16.37 -6.34 -0.80
CA LEU A 144 -16.40 -7.41 0.22
C LEU A 144 -15.12 -7.42 1.08
N ASP A 145 -14.36 -6.33 1.07
CA ASP A 145 -13.21 -6.18 1.96
C ASP A 145 -13.67 -5.98 3.41
N ALA A 146 -12.99 -6.61 4.36
CA ALA A 146 -13.38 -6.53 5.77
C ALA A 146 -13.40 -5.10 6.33
N THR A 147 -12.63 -4.17 5.75
CA THR A 147 -12.67 -2.75 6.13
C THR A 147 -13.96 -2.05 5.69
N ASN A 148 -14.68 -2.59 4.70
CA ASN A 148 -15.87 -1.97 4.13
C ASN A 148 -17.14 -2.08 5.00
N VAL A 149 -17.01 -2.47 6.24
CA VAL A 149 -18.10 -2.47 7.24
C VAL A 149 -18.31 -1.10 7.90
N VAL A 150 -17.38 -0.18 7.75
CA VAL A 150 -17.47 1.18 8.32
C VAL A 150 -18.44 2.06 7.55
N HIS A 151 -18.93 3.13 8.22
CA HIS A 151 -19.56 4.28 7.58
C HIS A 151 -18.52 5.40 7.49
N GLN A 152 -17.90 5.52 6.31
CA GLN A 152 -16.86 6.51 6.10
C GLN A 152 -17.43 7.89 5.71
N ASP A 153 -16.70 8.94 6.08
CA ASP A 153 -17.03 10.32 5.70
C ASP A 153 -16.56 10.68 4.28
N VAL A 154 -15.56 9.93 3.77
CA VAL A 154 -15.05 10.06 2.39
C VAL A 154 -14.65 8.68 1.87
N SER A 155 -15.08 8.36 0.65
CA SER A 155 -14.57 7.22 -0.13
C SER A 155 -13.49 7.69 -1.09
N VAL A 156 -12.36 6.98 -1.17
CA VAL A 156 -11.27 7.28 -2.09
C VAL A 156 -10.95 6.08 -2.96
N ILE A 157 -10.87 6.26 -4.29
CA ILE A 157 -10.39 5.25 -5.22
C ILE A 157 -9.19 5.84 -5.96
N THR A 158 -7.98 5.36 -5.65
CA THR A 158 -6.73 5.97 -6.13
C THR A 158 -6.46 5.67 -7.60
N SER A 159 -6.54 4.39 -7.99
CA SER A 159 -6.34 3.93 -9.37
C SER A 159 -7.05 2.60 -9.61
N ILE A 160 -7.33 2.27 -10.88
CA ILE A 160 -7.83 0.98 -11.31
C ILE A 160 -6.85 0.42 -12.35
N GLY A 161 -6.38 -0.79 -12.11
CA GLY A 161 -5.45 -1.51 -12.97
C GLY A 161 -5.55 -3.02 -12.73
N LEU A 162 -4.98 -3.81 -13.61
CA LEU A 162 -4.98 -5.27 -13.52
C LEU A 162 -4.10 -5.72 -12.34
N ASP A 163 -4.71 -6.29 -11.34
CA ASP A 163 -4.07 -6.97 -10.22
C ASP A 163 -5.10 -7.90 -9.55
N HIS A 164 -4.64 -8.95 -8.91
CA HIS A 164 -5.48 -9.94 -8.24
C HIS A 164 -6.60 -10.51 -9.13
N GLN A 165 -6.33 -10.72 -10.43
CA GLN A 165 -7.31 -11.11 -11.45
C GLN A 165 -8.04 -12.40 -11.11
N ALA A 166 -7.39 -13.36 -10.42
CA ALA A 166 -8.03 -14.59 -9.96
C ALA A 166 -9.19 -14.36 -8.97
N PHE A 167 -9.30 -13.16 -8.39
CA PHE A 167 -10.29 -12.81 -7.37
C PHE A 167 -11.21 -11.67 -7.78
N LEU A 168 -10.68 -10.67 -8.50
CA LEU A 168 -11.40 -9.44 -8.83
C LEU A 168 -11.94 -9.44 -10.26
N GLY A 169 -11.57 -10.46 -11.06
CA GLY A 169 -11.88 -10.53 -12.48
C GLY A 169 -10.71 -10.09 -13.37
N ASP A 170 -10.81 -10.41 -14.63
CA ASP A 170 -9.77 -10.28 -15.65
C ASP A 170 -9.91 -9.02 -16.52
N THR A 171 -10.89 -8.15 -16.21
CA THR A 171 -11.10 -6.88 -16.89
C THR A 171 -11.06 -5.70 -15.91
N LEU A 172 -10.72 -4.52 -16.45
CA LEU A 172 -10.67 -3.28 -15.66
C LEU A 172 -12.07 -2.91 -15.13
N GLU A 173 -13.12 -3.20 -15.87
CA GLU A 173 -14.53 -2.95 -15.50
C GLU A 173 -14.94 -3.78 -14.27
N LEU A 174 -14.55 -5.07 -14.22
CA LEU A 174 -14.83 -5.94 -13.09
C LEU A 174 -14.07 -5.45 -11.83
N ILE A 175 -12.80 -5.10 -12.00
CA ILE A 175 -12.00 -4.54 -10.90
C ILE A 175 -12.56 -3.18 -10.45
N ALA A 176 -13.04 -2.35 -11.39
CA ALA A 176 -13.71 -1.09 -11.08
C ALA A 176 -14.98 -1.30 -10.26
N ALA A 177 -15.80 -2.29 -10.63
CA ALA A 177 -17.01 -2.64 -9.90
C ALA A 177 -16.74 -3.09 -8.47
N GLU A 178 -15.72 -3.92 -8.25
CA GLU A 178 -15.31 -4.33 -6.91
C GLU A 178 -14.84 -3.15 -6.06
N LYS A 179 -14.07 -2.21 -6.65
CA LYS A 179 -13.61 -1.01 -5.94
C LYS A 179 -14.73 -0.01 -5.70
N ALA A 180 -15.63 0.18 -6.66
CA ALA A 180 -16.81 1.03 -6.51
C ALA A 180 -17.74 0.58 -5.37
N GLY A 181 -17.66 -0.70 -4.98
CA GLY A 181 -18.42 -1.24 -3.86
C GLY A 181 -18.09 -0.66 -2.47
N ILE A 182 -17.05 0.17 -2.35
CA ILE A 182 -16.82 0.95 -1.10
C ILE A 182 -17.73 2.18 -1.01
N ILE A 183 -18.31 2.64 -2.14
CA ILE A 183 -19.11 3.86 -2.18
C ILE A 183 -20.46 3.59 -1.52
N LYS A 184 -20.77 4.38 -0.48
CA LYS A 184 -22.05 4.36 0.22
C LYS A 184 -23.00 5.42 -0.41
N SER A 185 -24.02 5.83 0.30
CA SER A 185 -25.08 6.68 -0.27
C SER A 185 -24.90 8.19 -0.06
N THR A 186 -24.04 8.61 0.84
CA THR A 186 -24.05 10.02 1.33
C THR A 186 -22.70 10.73 1.26
N GLU A 187 -21.58 10.00 1.31
CA GLU A 187 -20.24 10.58 1.41
C GLU A 187 -19.71 11.11 0.06
N PRO A 188 -18.80 12.10 0.08
CA PRO A 188 -17.98 12.46 -1.07
C PRO A 188 -17.12 11.29 -1.57
N VAL A 189 -16.96 11.20 -2.88
CA VAL A 189 -16.18 10.16 -3.54
C VAL A 189 -15.04 10.78 -4.33
N VAL A 190 -13.82 10.63 -3.87
CA VAL A 190 -12.62 11.15 -4.54
C VAL A 190 -11.99 10.06 -5.39
N VAL A 191 -11.74 10.37 -6.67
CA VAL A 191 -11.16 9.39 -7.60
C VAL A 191 -9.91 9.94 -8.29
N GLY A 192 -8.89 9.08 -8.37
CA GLY A 192 -7.68 9.37 -9.14
C GLY A 192 -7.92 9.37 -10.66
N PRO A 193 -6.94 9.84 -11.45
CA PRO A 193 -7.10 10.02 -12.89
C PRO A 193 -7.40 8.71 -13.63
N ASP A 194 -6.90 7.58 -13.14
CA ASP A 194 -7.08 6.25 -13.73
C ASP A 194 -8.21 5.45 -13.04
N ALA A 195 -9.04 6.09 -12.21
CA ALA A 195 -10.11 5.44 -11.46
C ALA A 195 -11.52 5.89 -11.89
N GLU A 196 -11.64 6.74 -12.92
CA GLU A 196 -12.89 7.35 -13.35
C GLU A 196 -13.64 6.49 -14.36
N TYR A 197 -14.12 5.33 -13.92
CA TYR A 197 -14.93 4.39 -14.70
C TYR A 197 -16.43 4.69 -14.58
N ASP A 198 -17.23 4.28 -15.58
CA ASP A 198 -18.68 4.52 -15.59
C ASP A 198 -19.37 3.96 -14.36
N ILE A 199 -19.00 2.76 -13.92
CA ILE A 199 -19.55 2.15 -12.70
C ILE A 199 -19.26 2.99 -11.46
N VAL A 200 -18.07 3.60 -11.36
CA VAL A 200 -17.70 4.50 -10.26
C VAL A 200 -18.54 5.78 -10.31
N ARG A 201 -18.70 6.36 -11.52
CA ARG A 201 -19.56 7.53 -11.75
C ARG A 201 -21.01 7.25 -11.38
N GLN A 202 -21.55 6.09 -11.73
CA GLN A 202 -22.92 5.68 -11.41
C GLN A 202 -23.13 5.58 -9.89
N HIS A 203 -22.18 4.99 -9.14
CA HIS A 203 -22.30 4.87 -7.68
C HIS A 203 -22.11 6.21 -6.98
N ALA A 204 -21.21 7.06 -7.46
CA ALA A 204 -20.90 8.35 -6.84
C ALA A 204 -21.95 9.42 -7.16
N GLY A 205 -22.49 9.45 -8.39
CA GLY A 205 -23.38 10.50 -8.85
C GLY A 205 -22.75 11.89 -8.75
N GLU A 206 -23.50 12.86 -8.25
CA GLU A 206 -23.04 14.24 -8.04
C GLU A 206 -21.96 14.38 -6.93
N ARG A 207 -21.73 13.35 -6.14
CA ARG A 207 -20.73 13.31 -5.06
C ARG A 207 -19.32 12.97 -5.57
N LEU A 208 -19.14 12.83 -6.88
CA LEU A 208 -17.87 12.50 -7.52
C LEU A 208 -16.93 13.71 -7.56
N TYR A 209 -15.76 13.56 -7.00
CA TYR A 209 -14.66 14.52 -7.03
C TYR A 209 -13.49 13.92 -7.82
N ALA A 210 -13.58 13.98 -9.15
CA ALA A 210 -12.55 13.50 -10.05
C ALA A 210 -11.32 14.41 -10.05
N THR A 211 -10.12 13.81 -10.06
CA THR A 211 -8.87 14.57 -10.03
C THR A 211 -8.19 14.69 -11.39
N LYS A 212 -8.65 13.94 -12.40
CA LYS A 212 -8.04 13.86 -13.74
C LYS A 212 -7.83 15.22 -14.41
N ASN A 213 -8.82 16.10 -14.32
CA ASN A 213 -8.83 17.39 -15.01
C ASN A 213 -8.41 18.56 -14.11
N LEU A 214 -7.90 18.32 -12.90
CA LEU A 214 -7.40 19.38 -12.05
C LEU A 214 -6.07 19.93 -12.61
N HIS A 215 -5.98 21.25 -12.66
CA HIS A 215 -4.76 21.92 -13.12
C HIS A 215 -3.61 21.66 -12.16
N ARG A 216 -2.48 21.20 -12.72
CA ARG A 216 -1.26 20.95 -11.97
C ARG A 216 -0.04 21.26 -12.83
N GLU A 217 0.95 21.88 -12.22
CA GLU A 217 2.26 22.15 -12.81
C GLU A 217 3.32 21.58 -11.90
N ALA A 218 4.24 20.78 -12.46
CA ALA A 218 5.31 20.13 -11.72
C ALA A 218 6.67 20.45 -12.31
N ARG A 219 7.60 20.84 -11.45
CA ARG A 219 9.00 21.05 -11.79
C ARG A 219 9.86 20.04 -11.07
N SER A 220 10.72 19.32 -11.79
CA SER A 220 11.66 18.36 -11.21
C SER A 220 12.72 19.09 -10.37
N LEU A 221 12.98 18.56 -9.19
CA LEU A 221 14.06 18.98 -8.29
C LEU A 221 15.24 17.98 -8.30
N GLY A 222 15.15 16.92 -9.12
CA GLY A 222 16.10 15.83 -9.17
C GLY A 222 15.82 14.72 -8.14
N GLY A 223 16.42 13.54 -8.31
CA GLY A 223 16.30 12.42 -7.39
C GLY A 223 14.87 11.90 -7.18
N GLY A 224 13.97 12.11 -8.14
CA GLY A 224 12.58 11.72 -8.04
C GLY A 224 11.66 12.72 -7.32
N HIS A 225 12.19 13.85 -6.84
CA HIS A 225 11.42 14.88 -6.15
C HIS A 225 10.95 16.00 -7.07
N PHE A 226 9.84 16.63 -6.71
CA PHE A 226 9.19 17.67 -7.49
C PHE A 226 8.76 18.85 -6.63
N GLU A 227 8.72 20.04 -7.24
CA GLU A 227 7.91 21.15 -6.78
C GLU A 227 6.62 21.14 -7.59
N LEU A 228 5.47 21.28 -6.91
CA LEU A 228 4.15 21.09 -7.50
C LEU A 228 3.22 22.24 -7.15
N ASP A 229 2.56 22.79 -8.15
CA ASP A 229 1.40 23.67 -8.01
C ASP A 229 0.14 22.90 -8.37
N VAL A 230 -0.90 23.03 -7.53
CA VAL A 230 -2.21 22.40 -7.74
C VAL A 230 -3.31 23.44 -7.55
N THR A 231 -4.25 23.48 -8.50
CA THR A 231 -5.49 24.27 -8.38
C THR A 231 -6.68 23.33 -8.30
N THR A 232 -7.41 23.39 -7.21
CA THR A 232 -8.69 22.71 -7.00
C THR A 232 -9.83 23.70 -7.12
N PRO A 233 -11.09 23.28 -7.22
CA PRO A 233 -12.25 24.20 -7.16
C PRO A 233 -12.36 24.99 -5.84
N ILE A 234 -11.66 24.55 -4.79
CA ILE A 234 -11.73 25.17 -3.47
C ILE A 234 -10.55 26.10 -3.22
N ARG A 235 -9.32 25.69 -3.59
CA ARG A 235 -8.08 26.37 -3.22
C ARG A 235 -6.99 26.22 -4.26
N GLN A 236 -5.99 27.10 -4.17
CA GLN A 236 -4.70 26.96 -4.87
C GLN A 236 -3.60 26.61 -3.86
N TYR A 237 -2.81 25.61 -4.20
CA TYR A 237 -1.62 25.19 -3.48
C TYR A 237 -0.41 25.44 -4.36
N ARG A 238 0.53 26.23 -3.89
CA ARG A 238 1.73 26.60 -4.65
C ARG A 238 2.98 26.16 -3.92
N ASN A 239 4.01 25.83 -4.69
CA ASN A 239 5.33 25.44 -4.21
C ASN A 239 5.28 24.26 -3.22
N LEU A 240 4.35 23.32 -3.39
CA LEU A 240 4.34 22.07 -2.64
C LEU A 240 5.63 21.31 -2.97
N LYS A 241 6.24 20.68 -1.97
CA LYS A 241 7.39 19.80 -2.13
C LYS A 241 7.06 18.42 -1.60
N PRO A 242 6.29 17.61 -2.36
CA PRO A 242 5.92 16.29 -1.91
C PRO A 242 7.14 15.48 -1.49
N SER A 243 7.09 14.90 -0.31
CA SER A 243 8.20 14.10 0.24
C SER A 243 8.35 12.75 -0.45
N LEU A 244 7.26 12.19 -1.00
CA LEU A 244 7.29 10.93 -1.71
C LEU A 244 7.82 11.11 -3.13
N ALA A 245 8.83 10.31 -3.49
CA ALA A 245 9.51 10.40 -4.78
C ALA A 245 8.72 9.72 -5.91
N GLY A 246 8.89 10.22 -7.15
CA GLY A 246 8.32 9.66 -8.38
C GLY A 246 7.15 10.45 -8.94
N ARG A 247 7.10 10.51 -10.28
CA ARG A 247 6.06 11.27 -11.01
C ARG A 247 4.64 10.78 -10.71
N HIS A 248 4.46 9.48 -10.55
CA HIS A 248 3.19 8.87 -10.17
C HIS A 248 2.67 9.34 -8.80
N GLN A 249 3.54 9.83 -7.91
CA GLN A 249 3.13 10.39 -6.63
C GLN A 249 2.41 11.74 -6.77
N LEU A 250 2.61 12.46 -7.89
CA LEU A 250 1.91 13.72 -8.13
C LEU A 250 0.40 13.51 -8.24
N ASP A 251 -0.05 12.41 -8.84
CA ASP A 251 -1.46 12.03 -8.87
C ASP A 251 -1.98 11.67 -7.48
N ASN A 252 -1.20 10.90 -6.71
CA ASN A 252 -1.55 10.55 -5.34
C ASN A 252 -1.66 11.80 -4.44
N VAL A 253 -0.79 12.80 -4.65
CA VAL A 253 -0.86 14.10 -3.94
C VAL A 253 -2.19 14.80 -4.23
N VAL A 254 -2.59 14.87 -5.50
CA VAL A 254 -3.85 15.53 -5.87
C VAL A 254 -5.06 14.80 -5.27
N VAL A 255 -5.04 13.46 -5.28
CA VAL A 255 -6.07 12.63 -4.62
C VAL A 255 -6.11 12.90 -3.11
N ALA A 256 -4.95 12.92 -2.44
CA ALA A 256 -4.87 13.21 -1.01
C ALA A 256 -5.37 14.62 -0.66
N ILE A 257 -4.99 15.64 -1.45
CA ILE A 257 -5.49 17.02 -1.30
C ILE A 257 -7.01 17.05 -1.40
N ARG A 258 -7.60 16.42 -2.44
CA ARG A 258 -9.05 16.42 -2.62
C ARG A 258 -9.78 15.69 -1.48
N ALA A 259 -9.25 14.56 -1.03
CA ALA A 259 -9.81 13.85 0.13
C ALA A 259 -9.74 14.73 1.40
N ALA A 260 -8.62 15.40 1.64
CA ALA A 260 -8.43 16.29 2.77
C ALA A 260 -9.37 17.51 2.72
N GLU A 261 -9.63 18.07 1.53
CA GLU A 261 -10.62 19.15 1.35
C GLU A 261 -12.04 18.68 1.66
N CYS A 262 -12.41 17.46 1.25
CA CYS A 262 -13.70 16.84 1.60
C CYS A 262 -13.81 16.64 3.13
N LEU A 263 -12.71 16.30 3.80
CA LEU A 263 -12.62 16.21 5.26
C LEU A 263 -12.51 17.57 5.95
N LYS A 264 -12.55 18.68 5.20
CA LYS A 264 -12.48 20.07 5.70
C LYS A 264 -11.19 20.41 6.48
N LEU A 265 -10.08 19.75 6.12
CA LEU A 265 -8.79 20.07 6.72
C LEU A 265 -8.31 21.47 6.31
N SER A 266 -7.51 22.09 7.18
CA SER A 266 -6.94 23.41 6.90
C SER A 266 -5.89 23.33 5.79
N ARG A 267 -5.59 24.47 5.15
CA ARG A 267 -4.54 24.55 4.15
C ARG A 267 -3.18 24.13 4.71
N GLU A 268 -2.91 24.55 5.95
CA GLU A 268 -1.65 24.28 6.67
C GLU A 268 -1.47 22.78 6.91
N GLN A 269 -2.52 22.08 7.38
CA GLN A 269 -2.50 20.62 7.56
C GLN A 269 -2.22 19.90 6.24
N ILE A 270 -2.87 20.33 5.15
CA ILE A 270 -2.70 19.73 3.82
C ILE A 270 -1.26 19.93 3.32
N VAL A 271 -0.73 21.15 3.39
CA VAL A 271 0.64 21.46 2.96
C VAL A 271 1.66 20.68 3.79
N GLN A 272 1.50 20.67 5.11
CA GLN A 272 2.40 19.91 5.99
C GLN A 272 2.36 18.40 5.69
N GLY A 273 1.18 17.83 5.53
CA GLY A 273 1.04 16.40 5.26
C GLY A 273 1.65 15.98 3.93
N VAL A 274 1.44 16.76 2.86
CA VAL A 274 2.06 16.50 1.55
C VAL A 274 3.59 16.56 1.62
N ASN A 275 4.12 17.55 2.32
CA ASN A 275 5.57 17.80 2.37
C ASN A 275 6.31 16.87 3.36
N ASN A 276 5.61 16.22 4.30
CA ASN A 276 6.23 15.41 5.36
C ASN A 276 5.74 13.96 5.42
N ALA A 277 4.97 13.49 4.46
CA ALA A 277 4.54 12.10 4.42
C ALA A 277 5.72 11.13 4.33
N VAL A 278 5.68 10.04 5.08
CA VAL A 278 6.71 8.98 5.05
C VAL A 278 6.05 7.67 4.67
N TRP A 279 6.52 7.05 3.59
CA TRP A 279 6.02 5.77 3.14
C TRP A 279 7.17 4.89 2.62
N PRO A 280 7.78 4.08 3.49
CA PRO A 280 8.92 3.25 3.13
C PRO A 280 8.64 2.30 1.96
N GLY A 281 9.67 1.99 1.17
CA GLY A 281 9.60 1.07 0.05
C GLY A 281 8.83 1.60 -1.17
N ARG A 282 8.76 2.93 -1.33
CA ARG A 282 8.26 3.61 -2.53
C ARG A 282 9.29 4.58 -3.04
N LEU A 283 10.13 4.16 -3.99
CA LEU A 283 11.32 4.87 -4.45
C LEU A 283 12.15 5.41 -3.25
N GLU A 284 12.20 4.61 -2.18
CA GLU A 284 12.94 4.95 -0.96
C GLU A 284 14.43 4.82 -1.22
N THR A 285 15.16 5.93 -1.14
CA THR A 285 16.62 5.91 -1.21
C THR A 285 17.23 5.73 0.16
N ILE A 286 18.01 4.67 0.35
CA ILE A 286 18.90 4.48 1.49
C ILE A 286 20.28 4.97 1.05
N PRO A 287 20.79 6.08 1.62
CA PRO A 287 22.08 6.63 1.23
C PRO A 287 23.20 5.70 1.66
N GLY A 288 24.26 5.69 0.87
CA GLY A 288 25.47 4.88 1.08
C GLY A 288 26.35 4.85 -0.15
N HIS A 289 27.37 4.02 -0.13
CA HIS A 289 28.31 3.77 -1.21
C HIS A 289 28.44 2.26 -1.44
N PRO A 290 27.65 1.66 -2.36
CA PRO A 290 26.61 2.26 -3.23
C PRO A 290 25.36 2.70 -2.47
N SER A 291 24.52 3.53 -3.12
CA SER A 291 23.17 3.83 -2.64
C SER A 291 22.21 2.68 -2.99
N PHE A 292 21.14 2.51 -2.17
CA PHE A 292 20.10 1.53 -2.44
C PHE A 292 18.76 2.23 -2.68
N LEU A 293 18.11 1.89 -3.79
CA LEU A 293 16.76 2.33 -4.15
C LEU A 293 15.79 1.19 -3.90
N LEU A 294 14.85 1.38 -2.97
CA LEU A 294 13.87 0.37 -2.59
C LEU A 294 12.50 0.71 -3.18
N ASP A 295 11.92 -0.19 -3.96
CA ASP A 295 10.58 -0.02 -4.50
C ASP A 295 9.76 -1.32 -4.49
N GLY A 296 8.55 -1.25 -3.98
CA GLY A 296 7.64 -2.38 -3.87
C GLY A 296 6.83 -2.69 -5.13
N ALA A 297 7.23 -2.22 -6.32
CA ALA A 297 6.58 -2.54 -7.59
C ALA A 297 6.51 -4.05 -7.83
N HIS A 298 5.30 -4.57 -8.11
CA HIS A 298 5.01 -6.00 -8.25
C HIS A 298 3.83 -6.32 -9.18
N ASN A 299 3.35 -5.32 -9.91
CA ASN A 299 2.36 -5.44 -10.99
C ASN A 299 2.75 -4.50 -12.14
N ASP A 300 2.13 -4.66 -13.31
CA ASP A 300 2.49 -3.95 -14.53
C ASP A 300 2.46 -2.43 -14.38
N MET A 301 1.37 -1.87 -13.84
CA MET A 301 1.21 -0.43 -13.65
C MET A 301 2.31 0.14 -12.72
N ALA A 302 2.62 -0.56 -11.62
CA ALA A 302 3.68 -0.13 -10.70
C ALA A 302 5.07 -0.26 -11.33
N MET A 303 5.28 -1.31 -12.15
CA MET A 303 6.55 -1.51 -12.86
C MET A 303 6.78 -0.43 -13.91
N GLN A 304 5.76 -0.05 -14.67
CA GLN A 304 5.83 1.06 -15.62
C GLN A 304 6.19 2.39 -14.92
N ALA A 305 5.58 2.66 -13.76
CA ALA A 305 5.91 3.85 -12.97
C ALA A 305 7.37 3.84 -12.46
N LEU A 306 7.86 2.67 -12.01
CA LEU A 306 9.25 2.48 -11.60
C LEU A 306 10.20 2.68 -12.79
N CYS A 307 9.94 2.03 -13.93
CA CYS A 307 10.76 2.15 -15.15
C CYS A 307 10.81 3.59 -15.67
N ALA A 308 9.70 4.33 -15.64
CA ALA A 308 9.69 5.75 -15.96
C ALA A 308 10.60 6.58 -15.04
N ALA A 309 10.58 6.29 -13.73
CA ALA A 309 11.48 6.93 -12.76
C ALA A 309 12.95 6.56 -13.00
N LEU A 310 13.24 5.30 -13.36
CA LEU A 310 14.60 4.87 -13.70
C LEU A 310 15.12 5.61 -14.94
N GLY A 311 14.32 5.72 -15.99
CA GLY A 311 14.70 6.44 -17.21
C GLY A 311 14.92 7.94 -16.98
N GLU A 312 14.15 8.57 -16.09
CA GLU A 312 14.28 10.00 -15.81
C GLU A 312 15.43 10.33 -14.85
N PHE A 313 15.65 9.53 -13.79
CA PHE A 313 16.55 9.89 -12.70
C PHE A 313 17.82 9.03 -12.61
N TYR A 314 17.86 7.88 -13.29
CA TYR A 314 18.97 6.94 -13.27
C TYR A 314 19.45 6.60 -14.71
N PRO A 315 19.80 7.58 -15.54
CA PRO A 315 20.11 7.36 -16.96
C PRO A 315 21.35 6.47 -17.19
N GLN A 316 22.18 6.32 -16.17
CA GLN A 316 23.34 5.42 -16.21
C GLN A 316 22.97 3.95 -15.97
N GLY A 317 21.69 3.67 -15.70
CA GLY A 317 21.21 2.36 -15.29
C GLY A 317 21.55 2.00 -13.85
N VAL A 318 20.93 0.92 -13.36
CA VAL A 318 21.08 0.44 -11.99
C VAL A 318 21.55 -1.02 -11.98
N ARG A 319 22.09 -1.49 -10.85
CA ARG A 319 22.19 -2.92 -10.55
C ARG A 319 20.90 -3.38 -9.90
N LEU A 320 20.46 -4.61 -10.17
CA LEU A 320 19.17 -5.11 -9.73
C LEU A 320 19.33 -6.23 -8.71
N ILE A 321 18.62 -6.13 -7.60
CA ILE A 321 18.25 -7.26 -6.74
C ILE A 321 16.75 -7.46 -6.89
N PHE A 322 16.33 -8.64 -7.40
CA PHE A 322 14.94 -8.92 -7.71
C PHE A 322 14.46 -10.22 -7.10
N GLY A 323 13.24 -10.20 -6.61
CA GLY A 323 12.50 -11.38 -6.20
C GLY A 323 11.02 -11.06 -6.13
N CYS A 324 10.18 -12.03 -6.52
CA CYS A 324 8.73 -11.82 -6.61
C CYS A 324 7.96 -13.04 -6.12
N MET A 325 6.65 -12.89 -5.98
CA MET A 325 5.74 -13.98 -5.72
C MET A 325 5.49 -14.78 -7.02
N ALA A 326 5.25 -16.07 -6.90
CA ALA A 326 5.08 -16.98 -8.04
C ALA A 326 3.82 -16.70 -8.88
N ASP A 327 2.82 -16.04 -8.30
CA ASP A 327 1.55 -15.67 -8.93
C ASP A 327 1.61 -14.36 -9.73
N LYS A 328 2.75 -13.68 -9.76
CA LYS A 328 2.91 -12.40 -10.49
C LYS A 328 3.48 -12.60 -11.90
N ASP A 329 3.21 -11.66 -12.80
CA ASP A 329 3.83 -11.64 -14.14
C ASP A 329 5.29 -11.18 -14.07
N TYR A 330 6.14 -12.03 -13.52
CA TYR A 330 7.59 -11.75 -13.41
C TYR A 330 8.27 -11.62 -14.77
N LYS A 331 7.74 -12.27 -15.83
CA LYS A 331 8.32 -12.18 -17.18
C LYS A 331 8.11 -10.80 -17.77
N GLY A 332 6.89 -10.24 -17.66
CA GLY A 332 6.59 -8.87 -18.07
C GLY A 332 7.42 -7.86 -17.29
N MET A 333 7.48 -8.00 -15.96
CA MET A 333 8.27 -7.12 -15.09
C MET A 333 9.75 -7.10 -15.46
N LEU A 334 10.38 -8.27 -15.65
CA LEU A 334 11.80 -8.36 -16.04
C LEU A 334 12.06 -7.80 -17.43
N LYS A 335 11.14 -7.98 -18.37
CA LYS A 335 11.24 -7.40 -19.71
C LYS A 335 11.23 -5.88 -19.68
N GLU A 336 10.35 -5.28 -18.87
CA GLU A 336 10.29 -3.83 -18.71
C GLU A 336 11.54 -3.25 -18.01
N LEU A 337 12.07 -3.93 -17.00
CA LEU A 337 13.30 -3.52 -16.31
C LEU A 337 14.55 -3.60 -17.17
N GLY A 338 14.58 -4.49 -18.16
CA GLY A 338 15.77 -4.80 -18.97
C GLY A 338 16.55 -3.58 -19.47
N PRO A 339 15.92 -2.56 -20.06
CA PRO A 339 16.63 -1.38 -20.58
C PRO A 339 17.38 -0.56 -19.53
N TYR A 340 17.04 -0.70 -18.24
CA TYR A 340 17.56 0.11 -17.14
C TYR A 340 18.55 -0.64 -16.25
N VAL A 341 18.74 -1.94 -16.48
CA VAL A 341 19.52 -2.81 -15.59
C VAL A 341 20.81 -3.25 -16.26
N ARG A 342 21.93 -3.08 -15.56
CA ARG A 342 23.26 -3.49 -16.00
C ARG A 342 23.63 -4.91 -15.60
N ASP A 343 23.22 -5.29 -14.39
CA ASP A 343 23.53 -6.57 -13.75
C ASP A 343 22.41 -6.92 -12.77
N ALA A 344 22.15 -8.22 -12.61
CA ALA A 344 21.05 -8.70 -11.78
C ALA A 344 21.44 -9.83 -10.83
N VAL A 345 20.94 -9.77 -9.62
CA VAL A 345 20.94 -10.86 -8.64
C VAL A 345 19.50 -11.20 -8.29
N PHE A 346 19.11 -12.44 -8.49
CA PHE A 346 17.81 -12.96 -8.11
C PHE A 346 17.84 -13.62 -6.74
N THR A 347 16.81 -13.37 -5.92
CA THR A 347 16.76 -13.93 -4.58
C THR A 347 15.35 -14.37 -4.18
N LYS A 348 15.25 -15.19 -3.14
CA LYS A 348 13.96 -15.56 -2.56
C LYS A 348 13.34 -14.39 -1.83
N VAL A 349 12.02 -14.25 -1.99
CA VAL A 349 11.19 -13.42 -1.14
C VAL A 349 10.85 -14.21 0.13
N PRO A 350 10.83 -13.58 1.32
CA PRO A 350 10.37 -14.28 2.52
C PRO A 350 8.95 -14.85 2.36
N GLY A 351 8.77 -16.11 2.79
CA GLY A 351 7.48 -16.81 2.72
C GLY A 351 7.43 -17.93 1.68
N SER A 352 6.37 -18.75 1.73
CA SER A 352 6.22 -19.98 0.94
C SER A 352 5.83 -19.77 -0.53
N ARG A 353 5.44 -18.54 -0.91
CA ARG A 353 4.96 -18.23 -2.27
C ARG A 353 6.02 -17.57 -3.15
N SER A 354 7.28 -17.56 -2.71
CA SER A 354 8.37 -16.98 -3.50
C SER A 354 8.54 -17.74 -4.82
N LYS A 355 8.74 -17.01 -5.91
CA LYS A 355 9.24 -17.57 -7.16
C LYS A 355 10.66 -18.08 -6.93
N ASP A 356 10.99 -19.23 -7.52
CA ASP A 356 12.35 -19.79 -7.44
C ASP A 356 13.34 -18.85 -8.19
N PRO A 357 14.38 -18.35 -7.52
CA PRO A 357 15.35 -17.46 -8.16
C PRO A 357 16.15 -18.12 -9.28
N VAL A 358 16.28 -19.45 -9.30
CA VAL A 358 16.92 -20.18 -10.41
C VAL A 358 16.07 -20.10 -11.68
N GLU A 359 14.75 -20.15 -11.56
CA GLU A 359 13.87 -19.96 -12.71
C GLU A 359 13.89 -18.50 -13.22
N LEU A 360 14.09 -17.51 -12.33
CA LEU A 360 14.28 -16.13 -12.74
C LEU A 360 15.62 -15.94 -13.46
N GLN A 361 16.68 -16.56 -12.97
CA GLN A 361 18.00 -16.56 -13.59
C GLN A 361 17.96 -17.10 -15.03
N ALA A 362 17.18 -18.15 -15.26
CA ALA A 362 17.01 -18.73 -16.60
C ALA A 362 16.45 -17.73 -17.64
N LEU A 363 15.74 -16.70 -17.18
CA LEU A 363 15.22 -15.63 -18.06
C LEU A 363 16.21 -14.49 -18.29
N TRP A 364 17.32 -14.47 -17.55
CA TRP A 364 18.28 -13.36 -17.59
C TRP A 364 19.72 -13.90 -17.60
N PRO A 365 20.24 -14.29 -18.77
CA PRO A 365 21.60 -14.82 -18.91
C PRO A 365 22.65 -13.89 -18.31
N GLY A 366 23.61 -14.44 -17.57
CA GLY A 366 24.66 -13.70 -16.89
C GLY A 366 24.30 -13.19 -15.48
N SER A 367 23.04 -13.30 -15.06
CA SER A 367 22.64 -12.97 -13.69
C SER A 367 23.10 -14.02 -12.67
N ARG A 368 23.02 -13.65 -11.40
CA ARG A 368 23.40 -14.50 -10.25
C ARG A 368 22.19 -14.82 -9.39
N VAL A 369 22.36 -15.79 -8.50
CA VAL A 369 21.35 -16.21 -7.53
C VAL A 369 21.91 -16.07 -6.12
N ALA A 370 21.09 -15.58 -5.21
CA ALA A 370 21.34 -15.52 -3.77
C ALA A 370 20.24 -16.24 -2.99
N ALA A 371 20.60 -16.86 -1.87
CA ALA A 371 19.65 -17.58 -1.03
C ALA A 371 18.70 -16.64 -0.29
N THR A 372 19.21 -15.51 0.17
CA THR A 372 18.46 -14.51 0.95
C THR A 372 18.68 -13.09 0.39
N PRO A 373 17.80 -12.12 0.72
CA PRO A 373 18.02 -10.72 0.36
C PRO A 373 19.33 -10.14 0.95
N GLY A 374 19.75 -10.59 2.13
CA GLY A 374 21.03 -10.21 2.74
C GLY A 374 22.21 -10.71 1.90
N ASP A 375 22.21 -12.00 1.50
CA ASP A 375 23.25 -12.55 0.64
C ASP A 375 23.32 -11.81 -0.71
N ALA A 376 22.18 -11.43 -1.27
CA ALA A 376 22.13 -10.66 -2.51
C ALA A 376 22.82 -9.29 -2.36
N ILE A 377 22.59 -8.60 -1.24
CA ILE A 377 23.25 -7.33 -0.91
C ILE A 377 24.75 -7.52 -0.77
N GLU A 378 25.20 -8.55 -0.06
CA GLU A 378 26.63 -8.87 0.12
C GLU A 378 27.34 -9.23 -1.20
N ILE A 379 26.64 -9.89 -2.12
CA ILE A 379 27.17 -10.19 -3.46
C ILE A 379 27.36 -8.92 -4.29
N VAL A 380 26.38 -7.99 -4.26
CA VAL A 380 26.38 -6.81 -5.14
C VAL A 380 27.29 -5.71 -4.61
N ARG A 381 27.29 -5.47 -3.29
CA ARG A 381 27.94 -4.32 -2.65
C ARG A 381 29.44 -4.15 -3.01
N PRO A 382 30.30 -5.18 -2.92
CA PRO A 382 31.74 -5.03 -3.19
C PRO A 382 32.07 -4.79 -4.65
N GLU A 383 31.15 -5.05 -5.57
CA GLU A 383 31.35 -4.89 -7.01
C GLU A 383 30.86 -3.54 -7.53
N CYS A 384 30.18 -2.76 -6.69
CA CYS A 384 29.65 -1.47 -7.06
C CYS A 384 30.70 -0.37 -6.96
N HIS A 385 30.67 0.53 -7.95
CA HIS A 385 31.31 1.83 -7.76
C HIS A 385 30.53 2.65 -6.70
N PRO A 386 31.22 3.52 -5.93
CA PRO A 386 30.56 4.33 -4.89
C PRO A 386 29.33 5.14 -5.35
N ASP A 387 29.33 5.58 -6.60
CA ASP A 387 28.25 6.40 -7.19
C ASP A 387 27.15 5.57 -7.86
N GLU A 388 27.27 4.25 -7.85
CA GLU A 388 26.22 3.38 -8.41
C GLU A 388 25.01 3.26 -7.46
N THR A 389 23.87 2.97 -8.06
CA THR A 389 22.62 2.68 -7.35
C THR A 389 22.23 1.22 -7.54
N VAL A 390 21.90 0.55 -6.44
CA VAL A 390 21.34 -0.80 -6.43
C VAL A 390 19.84 -0.69 -6.23
N LEU A 391 19.06 -1.10 -7.23
CA LEU A 391 17.61 -1.21 -7.14
C LEU A 391 17.21 -2.53 -6.50
N ILE A 392 16.31 -2.50 -5.53
CA ILE A 392 15.67 -3.68 -4.91
C ILE A 392 14.18 -3.58 -5.14
N CYS A 393 13.61 -4.50 -5.96
CA CYS A 393 12.18 -4.46 -6.31
C CYS A 393 11.60 -5.85 -6.65
N GLY A 394 10.30 -5.89 -6.99
CA GLY A 394 9.53 -7.08 -7.37
C GLY A 394 8.59 -7.58 -6.27
N SER A 395 8.80 -7.18 -5.01
CA SER A 395 7.91 -7.53 -3.90
C SER A 395 8.11 -6.61 -2.69
N LEU A 396 7.02 -6.21 -2.04
CA LEU A 396 7.08 -5.49 -0.76
C LEU A 396 7.80 -6.30 0.33
N TYR A 397 7.63 -7.62 0.35
CA TYR A 397 8.31 -8.47 1.33
C TYR A 397 9.83 -8.56 1.09
N LEU A 398 10.26 -8.53 -0.17
CA LEU A 398 11.69 -8.42 -0.50
C LEU A 398 12.26 -7.09 0.00
N VAL A 399 11.57 -6.00 -0.32
CA VAL A 399 11.94 -4.64 0.12
C VAL A 399 12.02 -4.56 1.64
N GLY A 400 11.03 -5.11 2.35
CA GLY A 400 11.04 -5.16 3.81
C GLY A 400 12.25 -5.90 4.39
N ALA A 401 12.54 -7.08 3.86
CA ALA A 401 13.69 -7.89 4.29
C ALA A 401 15.04 -7.19 4.00
N ALA A 402 15.18 -6.62 2.80
CA ALA A 402 16.39 -5.89 2.44
C ALA A 402 16.58 -4.62 3.30
N ARG A 403 15.49 -3.89 3.57
CA ARG A 403 15.50 -2.70 4.41
C ARG A 403 15.95 -2.99 5.85
N ALA A 404 15.61 -4.17 6.39
CA ALA A 404 16.06 -4.62 7.71
C ALA A 404 17.58 -4.85 7.78
N VAL A 405 18.21 -5.25 6.66
CA VAL A 405 19.66 -5.46 6.57
C VAL A 405 20.41 -4.15 6.34
N LEU A 406 19.78 -3.19 5.65
CA LEU A 406 20.42 -1.94 5.24
C LEU A 406 20.35 -0.84 6.32
N ARG A 407 19.51 -0.98 7.34
CA ARG A 407 19.34 -0.06 8.49
C ARG A 407 19.80 -0.68 9.78
#